data_5813fa33e7b7c9651a7a0605dec9eecd
#
_entry.id   5813fa33e7b7c9651a7a0605dec9eecd
#
_cell.length_a   1.000
_cell.length_b   1.000
_cell.length_c   1.000
_cell.angle_alpha   90.00
_cell.angle_beta   90.00
_cell.angle_gamma   90.00
#
_symmetry.space_group_name_H-M   'P 1'
#
loop_
_entity.id
_entity.type
_entity.pdbx_description
1 polymer ?
#
loop_
_entity_poly.entity_id
_entity_poly.type
_entity_poly.pdbx_seq_one_letter_code
_entity_poly.pdbx_strand_id
1 'polypeptide(L)'
;LGTVTPNMSVTVKARVSGQLLPVHFVEGQEVRKGQTILEIDPSPYKAALDQAKGTLAHDQALLNNAKAEFARYEALYKAGVVSKEVMETDESTMGQYQGAIQSDEAAVENAALQLSWCTIQSPIDGRIGLRLVDPGNQITANTTNLVVINQFRPIAVYFTLPENQLPQVLQRLAADNRMAADAYDRSDVTKLATGTLLTADNQIDTTTGTDKLKAVFANDDEALFPNQFVNIHLVLENRPNALVVPTAAVQSGVSGTFVWVIRKGSDGKPVAQMQPVKVGMAEGQNTILDSGPAAGAQVVIDGADRLQPEQLVEVSAPRRQGRNQAPAEAGDPSVSAVPSNGGKNRGSSKPAGPDQRGAQ
;
A
#
# COMPACT_ATOMS: atom_id res chain seq x y z
N LEU A 1 10.86 -11.14 -4.00
CA LEU A 1 10.79 -9.68 -4.09
C LEU A 1 9.33 -9.25 -4.24
N GLY A 2 8.93 -8.21 -3.50
CA GLY A 2 7.58 -7.66 -3.57
C GLY A 2 7.59 -6.14 -3.70
N THR A 3 6.44 -5.59 -4.07
CA THR A 3 6.20 -4.15 -4.16
C THR A 3 5.09 -3.78 -3.19
N VAL A 4 5.37 -2.83 -2.33
CA VAL A 4 4.39 -2.27 -1.41
C VAL A 4 3.38 -1.43 -2.20
N THR A 5 2.11 -1.64 -1.96
CA THR A 5 1.02 -0.94 -2.68
C THR A 5 -0.02 -0.50 -1.66
N PRO A 6 -0.58 0.71 -1.78
CA PRO A 6 -1.71 1.09 -0.93
C PRO A 6 -2.83 0.05 -1.06
N ASN A 7 -3.51 -0.27 0.03
CA ASN A 7 -4.67 -1.17 -0.05
C ASN A 7 -5.79 -0.55 -0.89
N MET A 8 -5.96 0.78 -0.78
CA MET A 8 -6.81 1.60 -1.65
C MET A 8 -6.06 2.85 -2.08
N SER A 9 -6.16 3.21 -3.36
CA SER A 9 -5.62 4.44 -3.93
C SER A 9 -6.71 5.11 -4.75
N VAL A 10 -7.01 6.36 -4.45
CA VAL A 10 -8.04 7.11 -5.14
C VAL A 10 -7.48 8.42 -5.66
N THR A 11 -7.55 8.60 -6.98
CA THR A 11 -7.32 9.89 -7.61
C THR A 11 -8.61 10.70 -7.58
N VAL A 12 -8.61 11.75 -6.78
CA VAL A 12 -9.76 12.64 -6.64
C VAL A 12 -9.84 13.55 -7.87
N LYS A 13 -11.02 13.56 -8.49
CA LYS A 13 -11.35 14.43 -9.63
C LYS A 13 -12.56 15.28 -9.30
N ALA A 14 -12.63 16.48 -9.90
CA ALA A 14 -13.81 17.31 -9.82
C ALA A 14 -14.96 16.74 -10.67
N ARG A 15 -16.20 16.82 -10.15
CA ARG A 15 -17.40 16.44 -10.90
C ARG A 15 -18.03 17.62 -11.62
N VAL A 16 -17.66 18.84 -11.22
CA VAL A 16 -18.12 20.11 -11.79
C VAL A 16 -16.94 20.96 -12.19
N SER A 17 -17.13 21.87 -13.15
CA SER A 17 -16.10 22.79 -13.62
C SER A 17 -16.19 24.11 -12.86
N GLY A 18 -15.06 24.78 -12.65
CA GLY A 18 -15.05 26.08 -11.97
C GLY A 18 -13.64 26.45 -11.48
N GLN A 19 -13.53 27.59 -10.84
CA GLN A 19 -12.27 28.03 -10.24
C GLN A 19 -12.04 27.31 -8.91
N LEU A 20 -10.83 26.81 -8.70
CA LEU A 20 -10.42 26.19 -7.43
C LEU A 20 -10.22 27.28 -6.37
N LEU A 21 -10.90 27.18 -5.27
CA LEU A 21 -10.73 28.03 -4.10
C LEU A 21 -9.53 27.54 -3.24
N PRO A 22 -9.13 28.27 -2.16
CA PRO A 22 -8.09 27.81 -1.27
C PRO A 22 -8.34 26.39 -0.76
N VAL A 23 -7.29 25.59 -0.69
CA VAL A 23 -7.35 24.19 -0.24
C VAL A 23 -7.45 24.10 1.28
N HIS A 24 -8.15 23.06 1.77
CA HIS A 24 -8.40 22.83 3.19
C HIS A 24 -7.55 21.70 3.79
N PHE A 25 -6.40 21.41 3.18
CA PHE A 25 -5.48 20.37 3.66
C PHE A 25 -4.02 20.83 3.56
N VAL A 26 -3.17 20.17 4.32
CA VAL A 26 -1.72 20.23 4.17
C VAL A 26 -1.25 18.99 3.42
N GLU A 27 -0.35 19.16 2.46
CA GLU A 27 0.22 18.03 1.70
C GLU A 27 0.89 17.03 2.62
N GLY A 28 0.60 15.74 2.41
CA GLY A 28 1.10 14.67 3.25
C GLY A 28 0.33 14.41 4.54
N GLN A 29 -0.71 15.20 4.87
CA GLN A 29 -1.52 14.95 6.06
C GLN A 29 -2.44 13.73 5.94
N GLU A 30 -2.85 13.19 7.07
CA GLU A 30 -3.93 12.21 7.13
C GLU A 30 -5.29 12.89 7.01
N VAL A 31 -6.16 12.28 6.20
CA VAL A 31 -7.54 12.72 6.00
C VAL A 31 -8.49 11.58 6.28
N ARG A 32 -9.68 11.92 6.77
CA ARG A 32 -10.76 10.96 7.01
C ARG A 32 -11.78 11.00 5.87
N LYS A 33 -12.42 9.88 5.63
CA LYS A 33 -13.55 9.80 4.71
C LYS A 33 -14.63 10.83 5.08
N GLY A 34 -15.09 11.60 4.08
CA GLY A 34 -16.05 12.68 4.27
C GLY A 34 -15.45 14.03 4.71
N GLN A 35 -14.17 14.09 5.02
CA GLN A 35 -13.49 15.35 5.31
C GLN A 35 -13.38 16.20 4.05
N THR A 36 -13.79 17.47 4.14
CA THR A 36 -13.62 18.44 3.06
C THR A 36 -12.15 18.73 2.82
N ILE A 37 -11.72 18.57 1.58
CA ILE A 37 -10.33 18.76 1.15
C ILE A 37 -10.16 19.93 0.20
N LEU A 38 -11.12 20.13 -0.70
CA LEU A 38 -11.07 21.14 -1.76
C LEU A 38 -12.46 21.75 -1.96
N GLU A 39 -12.50 22.96 -2.45
CA GLU A 39 -13.74 23.65 -2.81
C GLU A 39 -13.58 24.36 -4.17
N ILE A 40 -14.58 24.20 -5.02
CA ILE A 40 -14.74 24.92 -6.28
C ILE A 40 -15.70 26.06 -6.04
N ASP A 41 -15.51 27.21 -6.73
CA ASP A 41 -16.39 28.37 -6.60
C ASP A 41 -17.88 27.95 -6.77
N PRO A 42 -18.69 28.02 -5.70
CA PRO A 42 -20.08 27.60 -5.73
C PRO A 42 -21.02 28.67 -6.31
N SER A 43 -20.53 29.90 -6.57
CA SER A 43 -21.35 31.04 -6.93
C SER A 43 -22.24 30.81 -8.17
N PRO A 44 -21.73 30.25 -9.30
CA PRO A 44 -22.55 29.97 -10.47
C PRO A 44 -23.63 28.89 -10.18
N TYR A 45 -23.29 27.90 -9.36
CA TYR A 45 -24.19 26.80 -9.02
C TYR A 45 -25.27 27.22 -8.02
N LYS A 46 -24.97 28.14 -7.10
CA LYS A 46 -25.95 28.76 -6.22
C LYS A 46 -26.95 29.57 -7.04
N ALA A 47 -26.48 30.39 -7.98
CA ALA A 47 -27.35 31.17 -8.87
C ALA A 47 -28.25 30.27 -9.72
N ALA A 48 -27.74 29.15 -10.25
CA ALA A 48 -28.54 28.18 -11.00
C ALA A 48 -29.62 27.50 -10.12
N LEU A 49 -29.25 27.14 -8.88
CA LEU A 49 -30.22 26.59 -7.92
C LEU A 49 -31.32 27.57 -7.57
N ASP A 50 -30.95 28.84 -7.34
CA ASP A 50 -31.93 29.88 -7.00
C ASP A 50 -32.85 30.20 -8.19
N GLN A 51 -32.33 30.16 -9.43
CA GLN A 51 -33.13 30.25 -10.64
C GLN A 51 -34.15 29.12 -10.76
N ALA A 52 -33.69 27.85 -10.59
CA ALA A 52 -34.58 26.69 -10.64
C ALA A 52 -35.70 26.76 -9.58
N LYS A 53 -35.37 27.18 -8.33
CA LYS A 53 -36.35 27.41 -7.28
C LYS A 53 -37.34 28.50 -7.64
N GLY A 54 -36.89 29.56 -8.32
CA GLY A 54 -37.76 30.63 -8.79
C GLY A 54 -38.80 30.15 -9.82
N THR A 55 -38.35 29.29 -10.77
CA THR A 55 -39.26 28.66 -11.75
C THR A 55 -40.28 27.77 -11.07
N LEU A 56 -39.84 26.90 -10.17
CA LEU A 56 -40.73 26.02 -9.40
C LEU A 56 -41.79 26.84 -8.61
N ALA A 57 -41.38 27.93 -7.97
CA ALA A 57 -42.30 28.78 -7.21
C ALA A 57 -43.35 29.47 -8.12
N HIS A 58 -42.92 29.90 -9.32
CA HIS A 58 -43.82 30.44 -10.32
C HIS A 58 -44.87 29.42 -10.75
N ASP A 59 -44.47 28.23 -11.15
CA ASP A 59 -45.36 27.19 -11.65
C ASP A 59 -46.25 26.61 -10.53
N GLN A 60 -45.78 26.61 -9.29
CA GLN A 60 -46.60 26.29 -8.11
C GLN A 60 -47.72 27.30 -7.91
N ALA A 61 -47.47 28.60 -8.16
CA ALA A 61 -48.52 29.63 -8.10
C ALA A 61 -49.52 29.45 -9.23
N LEU A 62 -49.09 29.10 -10.45
CA LEU A 62 -49.97 28.80 -11.57
C LEU A 62 -50.86 27.58 -11.30
N LEU A 63 -50.28 26.51 -10.73
CA LEU A 63 -51.05 25.33 -10.34
C LEU A 63 -52.10 25.66 -9.28
N ASN A 64 -51.75 26.49 -8.29
CA ASN A 64 -52.73 26.91 -7.27
C ASN A 64 -53.91 27.69 -7.88
N ASN A 65 -53.61 28.57 -8.86
CA ASN A 65 -54.66 29.27 -9.61
C ASN A 65 -55.52 28.28 -10.42
N ALA A 66 -54.89 27.37 -11.20
CA ALA A 66 -55.60 26.37 -11.99
C ALA A 66 -56.48 25.45 -11.12
N LYS A 67 -55.98 25.05 -9.94
CA LYS A 67 -56.80 24.29 -8.97
C LYS A 67 -58.02 25.06 -8.49
N ALA A 68 -57.87 26.35 -8.21
CA ALA A 68 -58.99 27.20 -7.77
C ALA A 68 -60.02 27.40 -8.89
N GLU A 69 -59.56 27.55 -10.15
CA GLU A 69 -60.42 27.67 -11.32
C GLU A 69 -61.11 26.33 -11.61
N PHE A 70 -60.42 25.22 -11.63
CA PHE A 70 -61.05 23.90 -11.80
C PHE A 70 -62.16 23.66 -10.74
N ALA A 71 -61.87 23.92 -9.46
CA ALA A 71 -62.81 23.73 -8.39
C ALA A 71 -64.08 24.62 -8.58
N ARG A 72 -63.89 25.84 -9.10
CA ARG A 72 -65.02 26.76 -9.43
C ARG A 72 -65.83 26.20 -10.58
N TYR A 73 -65.25 25.78 -11.70
CA TYR A 73 -65.91 25.25 -12.86
C TYR A 73 -66.55 23.88 -12.61
N GLU A 74 -65.93 23.04 -11.78
CA GLU A 74 -66.58 21.82 -11.32
C GLU A 74 -67.89 22.06 -10.56
N ALA A 75 -67.91 23.08 -9.69
CA ALA A 75 -69.16 23.48 -8.98
C ALA A 75 -70.22 24.04 -9.94
N LEU A 76 -69.80 24.84 -10.93
CA LEU A 76 -70.72 25.40 -11.95
C LEU A 76 -71.27 24.30 -12.89
N TYR A 77 -70.49 23.33 -13.25
CA TYR A 77 -70.92 22.17 -14.02
C TYR A 77 -71.90 21.32 -13.24
N LYS A 78 -71.66 21.05 -11.97
CA LYS A 78 -72.65 20.38 -11.08
C LYS A 78 -73.96 21.13 -10.94
N ALA A 79 -73.94 22.47 -11.05
CA ALA A 79 -75.08 23.32 -11.06
C ALA A 79 -75.77 23.46 -12.45
N GLY A 80 -75.20 22.83 -13.51
CA GLY A 80 -75.78 22.89 -14.86
C GLY A 80 -75.50 24.20 -15.61
N VAL A 81 -74.58 25.06 -15.17
CA VAL A 81 -74.29 26.39 -15.70
C VAL A 81 -73.29 26.39 -16.85
N VAL A 82 -72.31 25.44 -16.84
CA VAL A 82 -71.28 25.34 -17.84
C VAL A 82 -71.26 23.95 -18.49
N SER A 83 -70.70 23.86 -19.71
CA SER A 83 -70.51 22.57 -20.42
C SER A 83 -69.43 21.71 -19.79
N LYS A 84 -69.51 20.43 -19.99
CA LYS A 84 -68.46 19.47 -19.59
C LYS A 84 -67.08 19.78 -20.22
N GLU A 85 -67.05 20.22 -21.47
CA GLU A 85 -65.90 20.61 -22.22
C GLU A 85 -65.03 21.70 -21.51
N VAL A 86 -65.72 22.72 -20.93
CA VAL A 86 -65.06 23.80 -20.18
C VAL A 86 -64.39 23.25 -18.94
N MET A 87 -65.11 22.41 -18.17
CA MET A 87 -64.54 21.78 -16.97
C MET A 87 -63.34 20.87 -17.30
N GLU A 88 -63.38 20.04 -18.37
CA GLU A 88 -62.34 19.17 -18.82
C GLU A 88 -61.08 19.96 -19.32
N THR A 89 -61.30 21.16 -19.88
CA THR A 89 -60.20 22.06 -20.29
C THR A 89 -59.45 22.57 -19.06
N ASP A 90 -60.13 22.96 -18.00
CA ASP A 90 -59.50 23.40 -16.76
C ASP A 90 -58.80 22.25 -16.02
N GLU A 91 -59.37 21.04 -16.03
CA GLU A 91 -58.75 19.83 -15.51
C GLU A 91 -57.44 19.53 -16.26
N SER A 92 -57.47 19.62 -17.60
CA SER A 92 -56.27 19.44 -18.43
C SER A 92 -55.19 20.48 -18.13
N THR A 93 -55.61 21.76 -17.93
CA THR A 93 -54.67 22.85 -17.57
C THR A 93 -54.02 22.61 -16.20
N MET A 94 -54.82 22.18 -15.22
CA MET A 94 -54.30 21.76 -13.92
C MET A 94 -53.30 20.62 -14.04
N GLY A 95 -53.61 19.59 -14.87
CA GLY A 95 -52.70 18.45 -15.15
C GLY A 95 -51.41 18.91 -15.82
N GLN A 96 -51.44 19.88 -16.72
CA GLN A 96 -50.23 20.44 -17.35
C GLN A 96 -49.29 21.10 -16.31
N TYR A 97 -49.85 21.93 -15.40
CA TYR A 97 -49.02 22.55 -14.35
C TYR A 97 -48.49 21.53 -13.34
N GLN A 98 -49.26 20.45 -13.05
CA GLN A 98 -48.73 19.37 -12.22
C GLN A 98 -47.51 18.70 -12.87
N GLY A 99 -47.57 18.43 -14.18
CA GLY A 99 -46.44 17.91 -14.92
C GLY A 99 -45.25 18.87 -14.98
N ALA A 100 -45.50 20.18 -15.13
CA ALA A 100 -44.45 21.21 -15.10
C ALA A 100 -43.74 21.24 -13.74
N ILE A 101 -44.48 21.23 -12.63
CA ILE A 101 -43.88 21.19 -11.28
C ILE A 101 -42.97 19.96 -11.07
N GLN A 102 -43.41 18.78 -11.53
CA GLN A 102 -42.59 17.60 -11.42
C GLN A 102 -41.27 17.74 -12.18
N SER A 103 -41.29 18.40 -13.34
CA SER A 103 -40.07 18.73 -14.10
C SER A 103 -39.20 19.74 -13.37
N ASP A 104 -39.78 20.76 -12.77
CA ASP A 104 -39.06 21.79 -12.03
C ASP A 104 -38.45 21.28 -10.73
N GLU A 105 -39.16 20.39 -10.02
CA GLU A 105 -38.61 19.70 -8.84
C GLU A 105 -37.36 18.93 -9.21
N ALA A 106 -37.36 18.20 -10.32
CA ALA A 106 -36.16 17.49 -10.83
C ALA A 106 -35.06 18.48 -11.22
N ALA A 107 -35.39 19.65 -11.79
CA ALA A 107 -34.38 20.68 -12.10
C ALA A 107 -33.76 21.28 -10.84
N VAL A 108 -34.53 21.53 -9.80
CA VAL A 108 -34.06 21.99 -8.48
C VAL A 108 -33.12 20.94 -7.85
N GLU A 109 -33.48 19.66 -7.87
CA GLU A 109 -32.69 18.58 -7.34
C GLU A 109 -31.33 18.47 -8.10
N ASN A 110 -31.36 18.57 -9.43
CA ASN A 110 -30.13 18.54 -10.25
C ASN A 110 -29.20 19.72 -9.91
N ALA A 111 -29.75 20.94 -9.81
CA ALA A 111 -28.98 22.13 -9.45
C ALA A 111 -28.39 22.01 -8.03
N ALA A 112 -29.15 21.47 -7.07
CA ALA A 112 -28.71 21.23 -5.71
C ALA A 112 -27.57 20.18 -5.67
N LEU A 113 -27.69 19.12 -6.48
CA LEU A 113 -26.66 18.08 -6.61
C LEU A 113 -25.36 18.66 -7.18
N GLN A 114 -25.42 19.48 -8.23
CA GLN A 114 -24.26 20.15 -8.80
C GLN A 114 -23.59 21.09 -7.78
N LEU A 115 -24.37 21.83 -7.00
CA LEU A 115 -23.86 22.67 -5.92
C LEU A 115 -23.14 21.82 -4.84
N SER A 116 -23.66 20.65 -4.50
CA SER A 116 -23.04 19.76 -3.53
C SER A 116 -21.66 19.25 -4.01
N TRP A 117 -21.48 19.10 -5.30
CA TRP A 117 -20.21 18.68 -5.91
C TRP A 117 -19.13 19.77 -5.93
N CYS A 118 -19.49 21.02 -5.62
CA CYS A 118 -18.49 22.08 -5.44
C CYS A 118 -17.63 21.84 -4.20
N THR A 119 -18.17 21.16 -3.18
CA THR A 119 -17.40 20.75 -2.00
C THR A 119 -16.88 19.34 -2.19
N ILE A 120 -15.57 19.22 -2.35
CA ILE A 120 -14.87 17.95 -2.61
C ILE A 120 -14.41 17.36 -1.30
N GLN A 121 -14.89 16.16 -1.00
CA GLN A 121 -14.57 15.42 0.22
C GLN A 121 -13.70 14.21 -0.09
N SER A 122 -12.92 13.78 0.91
CA SER A 122 -12.15 12.54 0.80
C SER A 122 -13.09 11.32 0.72
N PRO A 123 -12.94 10.46 -0.31
CA PRO A 123 -13.75 9.25 -0.43
C PRO A 123 -13.30 8.11 0.50
N ILE A 124 -12.08 8.16 1.00
CA ILE A 124 -11.45 7.14 1.85
C ILE A 124 -10.69 7.77 3.01
N ASP A 125 -10.41 6.96 4.04
CA ASP A 125 -9.40 7.30 5.04
C ASP A 125 -8.01 7.04 4.45
N GLY A 126 -7.06 7.95 4.67
CA GLY A 126 -5.70 7.78 4.17
C GLY A 126 -4.86 9.04 4.22
N ARG A 127 -3.67 8.97 3.61
CA ARG A 127 -2.77 10.11 3.49
C ARG A 127 -2.96 10.77 2.13
N ILE A 128 -3.18 12.09 2.16
CA ILE A 128 -3.29 12.92 0.97
C ILE A 128 -1.89 13.18 0.40
N GLY A 129 -1.75 13.07 -0.92
CA GLY A 129 -0.49 13.34 -1.63
C GLY A 129 -0.25 14.82 -1.88
N LEU A 130 0.67 15.09 -2.80
CA LEU A 130 0.90 16.44 -3.30
C LEU A 130 -0.30 16.91 -4.12
N ARG A 131 -0.60 18.20 -4.06
CA ARG A 131 -1.64 18.80 -4.91
C ARG A 131 -1.15 18.81 -6.37
N LEU A 132 -2.06 18.50 -7.26
CA LEU A 132 -1.78 18.49 -8.70
C LEU A 132 -2.23 19.77 -9.39
N VAL A 133 -3.00 20.61 -8.67
CA VAL A 133 -3.55 21.88 -9.17
C VAL A 133 -3.51 22.91 -8.06
N ASP A 134 -3.14 24.14 -8.41
CA ASP A 134 -3.06 25.27 -7.48
C ASP A 134 -4.39 26.01 -7.35
N PRO A 135 -4.67 26.62 -6.18
CA PRO A 135 -5.79 27.54 -6.01
C PRO A 135 -5.77 28.67 -7.05
N GLY A 136 -6.93 29.04 -7.53
CA GLY A 136 -7.10 30.02 -8.58
C GLY A 136 -7.15 29.46 -10.00
N ASN A 137 -6.70 28.21 -10.21
CA ASN A 137 -6.77 27.57 -11.51
C ASN A 137 -8.20 27.15 -11.88
N GLN A 138 -8.49 27.15 -13.18
CA GLN A 138 -9.74 26.64 -13.72
C GLN A 138 -9.71 25.11 -13.79
N ILE A 139 -10.70 24.47 -13.18
CA ILE A 139 -10.88 23.02 -13.15
C ILE A 139 -11.90 22.60 -14.20
N THR A 140 -11.59 21.50 -14.90
CA THR A 140 -12.53 20.88 -15.84
C THR A 140 -13.09 19.59 -15.23
N ALA A 141 -14.42 19.47 -15.24
CA ALA A 141 -15.12 18.30 -14.71
C ALA A 141 -14.62 16.98 -15.33
N ASN A 142 -14.47 15.95 -14.50
CA ASN A 142 -14.08 14.58 -14.84
C ASN A 142 -12.70 14.39 -15.51
N THR A 143 -12.01 15.49 -15.81
CA THR A 143 -10.71 15.46 -16.52
C THR A 143 -9.55 15.79 -15.59
N THR A 144 -9.67 16.87 -14.82
CA THR A 144 -8.59 17.37 -13.96
C THR A 144 -8.40 16.50 -12.74
N ASN A 145 -7.21 15.92 -12.58
CA ASN A 145 -6.78 15.26 -11.35
C ASN A 145 -6.41 16.32 -10.31
N LEU A 146 -6.97 16.26 -9.13
CA LEU A 146 -6.77 17.25 -8.07
C LEU A 146 -5.71 16.80 -7.07
N VAL A 147 -5.86 15.58 -6.57
CA VAL A 147 -4.97 14.97 -5.57
C VAL A 147 -5.15 13.47 -5.57
N VAL A 148 -4.12 12.75 -5.11
CA VAL A 148 -4.18 11.30 -4.88
C VAL A 148 -4.24 11.05 -3.36
N ILE A 149 -5.13 10.17 -2.93
CA ILE A 149 -5.26 9.74 -1.54
C ILE A 149 -4.96 8.25 -1.49
N ASN A 150 -3.99 7.87 -0.67
CA ASN A 150 -3.54 6.50 -0.48
C ASN A 150 -3.86 6.02 0.94
N GLN A 151 -4.42 4.84 1.04
CA GLN A 151 -4.61 4.17 2.33
C GLN A 151 -3.30 3.49 2.73
N PHE A 152 -2.68 3.98 3.81
CA PHE A 152 -1.44 3.45 4.38
C PHE A 152 -1.68 2.37 5.43
N ARG A 153 -2.84 2.38 6.08
CA ARG A 153 -3.24 1.46 7.15
C ARG A 153 -4.63 0.87 6.86
N PRO A 154 -4.73 -0.42 6.60
CA PRO A 154 -3.65 -1.37 6.31
C PRO A 154 -3.04 -1.12 4.92
N ILE A 155 -1.82 -1.66 4.70
CA ILE A 155 -1.12 -1.60 3.43
C ILE A 155 -0.98 -3.01 2.84
N ALA A 156 -0.88 -3.11 1.53
CA ALA A 156 -0.70 -4.38 0.83
C ALA A 156 0.71 -4.51 0.23
N VAL A 157 1.18 -5.74 0.11
CA VAL A 157 2.38 -6.05 -0.67
C VAL A 157 2.02 -7.11 -1.70
N TYR A 158 2.33 -6.83 -2.95
CA TYR A 158 2.25 -7.81 -4.03
C TYR A 158 3.65 -8.39 -4.27
N PHE A 159 3.74 -9.70 -4.32
CA PHE A 159 4.96 -10.42 -4.61
C PHE A 159 4.69 -11.63 -5.48
N THR A 160 5.71 -12.12 -6.17
CA THR A 160 5.58 -13.25 -7.11
C THR A 160 6.15 -14.53 -6.51
N LEU A 161 5.50 -15.63 -6.82
CA LEU A 161 5.91 -16.98 -6.43
C LEU A 161 5.99 -17.86 -7.68
N PRO A 162 7.06 -18.67 -7.87
CA PRO A 162 7.14 -19.65 -8.95
C PRO A 162 5.98 -20.66 -8.91
N GLU A 163 5.44 -21.04 -10.07
CA GLU A 163 4.30 -21.96 -10.21
C GLU A 163 4.50 -23.29 -9.47
N ASN A 164 5.72 -23.81 -9.46
CA ASN A 164 6.04 -25.10 -8.78
C ASN A 164 5.83 -25.06 -7.25
N GLN A 165 5.84 -23.88 -6.64
CA GLN A 165 5.65 -23.69 -5.18
C GLN A 165 4.18 -23.35 -4.85
N LEU A 166 3.39 -22.94 -5.83
CA LEU A 166 2.01 -22.50 -5.64
C LEU A 166 1.11 -23.56 -5.00
N PRO A 167 1.15 -24.88 -5.38
CA PRO A 167 0.29 -25.87 -4.78
C PRO A 167 0.45 -26.01 -3.27
N GLN A 168 1.68 -25.89 -2.76
CA GLN A 168 1.95 -25.96 -1.32
C GLN A 168 1.34 -24.76 -0.58
N VAL A 169 1.47 -23.57 -1.17
CA VAL A 169 0.92 -22.33 -0.59
C VAL A 169 -0.61 -22.40 -0.59
N LEU A 170 -1.23 -22.82 -1.69
CA LEU A 170 -2.69 -22.94 -1.78
C LEU A 170 -3.25 -23.98 -0.82
N GLN A 171 -2.60 -25.13 -0.69
CA GLN A 171 -2.99 -26.16 0.27
C GLN A 171 -2.93 -25.63 1.71
N ARG A 172 -1.88 -24.88 2.02
CA ARG A 172 -1.71 -24.28 3.35
C ARG A 172 -2.72 -23.18 3.61
N LEU A 173 -2.96 -22.31 2.62
CA LEU A 173 -3.94 -21.23 2.69
C LEU A 173 -5.37 -21.78 2.87
N ALA A 174 -5.69 -22.92 2.27
CA ALA A 174 -6.97 -23.59 2.44
C ALA A 174 -7.12 -24.21 3.84
N ALA A 175 -6.02 -24.66 4.48
CA ALA A 175 -6.01 -25.25 5.80
C ALA A 175 -6.00 -24.19 6.92
N ASP A 176 -5.31 -23.08 6.72
CA ASP A 176 -5.16 -21.98 7.67
C ASP A 176 -5.17 -20.65 6.93
N ASN A 177 -6.27 -19.90 7.04
CA ASN A 177 -6.45 -18.61 6.35
C ASN A 177 -5.50 -17.50 6.84
N ARG A 178 -4.50 -17.79 7.70
CA ARG A 178 -3.62 -16.80 8.33
C ARG A 178 -2.15 -17.14 8.18
N MET A 179 -1.72 -17.45 6.97
CA MET A 179 -0.29 -17.67 6.70
C MET A 179 0.50 -16.37 6.93
N ALA A 180 1.48 -16.43 7.85
CA ALA A 180 2.31 -15.27 8.16
C ALA A 180 3.24 -14.93 6.98
N ALA A 181 3.36 -13.65 6.71
CA ALA A 181 4.25 -13.08 5.71
C ALA A 181 5.11 -12.00 6.38
N ASP A 182 6.41 -12.18 6.37
CA ASP A 182 7.38 -11.24 6.93
C ASP A 182 7.98 -10.39 5.82
N ALA A 183 7.89 -9.08 5.97
CA ALA A 183 8.49 -8.13 5.03
C ALA A 183 9.86 -7.68 5.55
N TYR A 184 10.88 -7.81 4.70
CA TYR A 184 12.24 -7.39 4.95
C TYR A 184 12.63 -6.24 4.01
N ASP A 185 13.65 -5.51 4.39
CA ASP A 185 14.25 -4.49 3.54
C ASP A 185 14.85 -5.11 2.25
N ARG A 186 15.29 -4.25 1.33
CA ARG A 186 15.88 -4.71 0.06
C ARG A 186 17.16 -5.52 0.24
N SER A 187 17.88 -5.32 1.35
CA SER A 187 19.11 -6.08 1.69
C SER A 187 18.82 -7.44 2.32
N ASP A 188 17.55 -7.73 2.61
CA ASP A 188 17.07 -8.96 3.25
C ASP A 188 17.63 -9.20 4.66
N VAL A 189 17.98 -8.11 5.35
CA VAL A 189 18.61 -8.16 6.69
C VAL A 189 17.64 -7.69 7.76
N THR A 190 16.96 -6.56 7.52
CA THR A 190 16.12 -5.92 8.52
C THR A 190 14.64 -6.25 8.28
N LYS A 191 14.02 -6.90 9.26
CA LYS A 191 12.59 -7.15 9.24
C LYS A 191 11.85 -5.84 9.48
N LEU A 192 11.01 -5.43 8.53
CA LEU A 192 10.23 -4.19 8.57
C LEU A 192 8.85 -4.41 9.21
N ALA A 193 8.17 -5.48 8.84
CA ALA A 193 6.82 -5.74 9.34
C ALA A 193 6.45 -7.22 9.24
N THR A 194 5.45 -7.63 10.03
CA THR A 194 4.78 -8.93 9.90
C THR A 194 3.35 -8.71 9.47
N GLY A 195 2.93 -9.42 8.45
CA GLY A 195 1.58 -9.40 7.91
C GLY A 195 1.04 -10.80 7.70
N THR A 196 -0.04 -10.88 6.96
CA THR A 196 -0.70 -12.15 6.60
C THR A 196 -0.92 -12.24 5.10
N LEU A 197 -0.70 -13.41 4.53
CA LEU A 197 -1.09 -13.70 3.16
C LEU A 197 -2.61 -13.67 3.06
N LEU A 198 -3.13 -12.81 2.16
CA LEU A 198 -4.56 -12.68 1.94
C LEU A 198 -5.05 -13.66 0.88
N THR A 199 -4.38 -13.68 -0.28
CA THR A 199 -4.79 -14.48 -1.44
C THR A 199 -3.66 -14.60 -2.46
N ALA A 200 -3.76 -15.61 -3.32
CA ALA A 200 -3.07 -15.70 -4.60
C ALA A 200 -3.98 -15.16 -5.72
N ASP A 201 -3.42 -14.71 -6.81
CA ASP A 201 -4.17 -14.32 -8.00
C ASP A 201 -4.86 -15.56 -8.62
N ASN A 202 -5.79 -15.37 -9.51
CA ASN A 202 -6.51 -16.43 -10.19
C ASN A 202 -5.86 -16.85 -11.53
N GLN A 203 -4.72 -16.24 -11.88
CA GLN A 203 -4.01 -16.46 -13.13
C GLN A 203 -2.50 -16.45 -12.92
N ILE A 204 -1.84 -17.45 -13.51
CA ILE A 204 -0.38 -17.50 -13.60
C ILE A 204 0.05 -16.63 -14.78
N ASP A 205 1.07 -15.79 -14.57
CA ASP A 205 1.73 -15.07 -15.65
C ASP A 205 2.58 -16.05 -16.45
N THR A 206 2.10 -16.39 -17.64
CA THR A 206 2.75 -17.38 -18.53
C THR A 206 4.08 -16.90 -19.11
N THR A 207 4.38 -15.60 -19.03
CA THR A 207 5.65 -15.04 -19.52
C THR A 207 6.78 -15.25 -18.53
N THR A 208 6.46 -15.28 -17.25
CA THR A 208 7.41 -15.43 -16.15
C THR A 208 7.29 -16.77 -15.41
N GLY A 209 6.20 -17.53 -15.63
CA GLY A 209 5.92 -18.78 -14.90
C GLY A 209 5.70 -18.53 -13.40
N THR A 210 5.16 -17.38 -13.05
CA THR A 210 4.93 -16.99 -11.64
C THR A 210 3.49 -16.61 -11.39
N ASP A 211 3.03 -16.84 -10.17
CA ASP A 211 1.76 -16.33 -9.68
C ASP A 211 1.98 -15.10 -8.77
N LYS A 212 1.01 -14.20 -8.76
CA LYS A 212 1.05 -12.99 -7.94
C LYS A 212 0.25 -13.19 -6.66
N LEU A 213 0.91 -12.99 -5.53
CA LEU A 213 0.31 -13.11 -4.21
C LEU A 213 0.14 -11.73 -3.57
N LYS A 214 -0.90 -11.60 -2.74
CA LYS A 214 -1.19 -10.39 -1.98
C LYS A 214 -1.11 -10.70 -0.49
N ALA A 215 -0.20 -10.03 0.22
CA ALA A 215 -0.15 -10.00 1.68
C ALA A 215 -0.61 -8.64 2.20
N VAL A 216 -1.20 -8.61 3.40
CA VAL A 216 -1.68 -7.40 4.06
C VAL A 216 -0.97 -7.21 5.39
N PHE A 217 -0.55 -5.98 5.65
CA PHE A 217 0.19 -5.55 6.82
C PHE A 217 -0.57 -4.42 7.52
N ALA A 218 -0.62 -4.41 8.84
CA ALA A 218 -1.28 -3.36 9.61
C ALA A 218 -0.61 -1.99 9.37
N ASN A 219 0.72 -1.95 9.37
CA ASN A 219 1.56 -0.78 9.07
C ASN A 219 1.30 0.41 10.02
N ASP A 220 1.10 0.14 11.30
CA ASP A 220 0.81 1.19 12.28
C ASP A 220 1.98 2.14 12.51
N ASP A 221 3.21 1.65 12.33
CA ASP A 221 4.48 2.37 12.41
C ASP A 221 4.91 3.03 11.09
N GLU A 222 4.12 2.83 10.02
CA GLU A 222 4.39 3.33 8.66
C GLU A 222 5.78 2.93 8.09
N ALA A 223 6.32 1.80 8.55
CA ALA A 223 7.59 1.27 8.06
C ALA A 223 7.54 0.86 6.58
N LEU A 224 6.34 0.52 6.07
CA LEU A 224 6.10 0.20 4.68
C LEU A 224 5.52 1.41 3.95
N PHE A 225 6.19 1.84 2.88
CA PHE A 225 5.78 2.98 2.07
C PHE A 225 5.37 2.54 0.65
N PRO A 226 4.31 3.12 0.06
CA PRO A 226 3.88 2.80 -1.30
C PRO A 226 5.01 2.87 -2.32
N ASN A 227 5.03 1.89 -3.23
CA ASN A 227 6.06 1.66 -4.26
C ASN A 227 7.45 1.28 -3.72
N GLN A 228 7.61 1.03 -2.43
CA GLN A 228 8.82 0.47 -1.86
C GLN A 228 8.99 -0.99 -2.28
N PHE A 229 10.23 -1.39 -2.60
CA PHE A 229 10.57 -2.80 -2.82
C PHE A 229 10.96 -3.44 -1.49
N VAL A 230 10.40 -4.62 -1.24
CA VAL A 230 10.63 -5.42 -0.03
C VAL A 230 10.83 -6.88 -0.40
N ASN A 231 11.57 -7.62 0.42
CA ASN A 231 11.64 -9.08 0.32
C ASN A 231 10.57 -9.67 1.24
N ILE A 232 9.76 -10.60 0.71
CA ILE A 232 8.73 -11.27 1.47
C ILE A 232 9.16 -12.69 1.78
N HIS A 233 9.20 -13.02 3.06
CA HIS A 233 9.38 -14.37 3.57
C HIS A 233 8.03 -14.92 4.00
N LEU A 234 7.54 -15.91 3.26
CA LEU A 234 6.30 -16.58 3.56
C LEU A 234 6.57 -17.77 4.48
N VAL A 235 5.99 -17.75 5.68
CA VAL A 235 6.17 -18.82 6.66
C VAL A 235 5.21 -19.97 6.32
N LEU A 236 5.71 -21.00 5.65
CA LEU A 236 4.93 -22.16 5.25
C LEU A 236 4.63 -23.06 6.42
N GLU A 237 5.63 -23.34 7.27
CA GLU A 237 5.49 -24.23 8.42
C GLU A 237 6.45 -23.82 9.54
N ASN A 238 5.99 -23.89 10.76
CA ASN A 238 6.85 -23.76 11.95
C ASN A 238 6.91 -25.12 12.64
N ARG A 239 8.10 -25.74 12.65
CA ARG A 239 8.35 -27.02 13.31
C ARG A 239 9.14 -26.79 14.60
N PRO A 240 8.46 -26.56 15.73
CA PRO A 240 9.14 -26.43 17.01
C PRO A 240 9.85 -27.76 17.34
N ASN A 241 11.07 -27.66 17.86
CA ASN A 241 11.92 -28.82 18.24
C ASN A 241 12.40 -29.68 17.05
N ALA A 242 12.44 -29.15 15.83
CA ALA A 242 13.03 -29.87 14.71
C ALA A 242 14.52 -30.13 14.95
N LEU A 243 14.97 -31.34 14.60
CA LEU A 243 16.38 -31.66 14.63
C LEU A 243 17.07 -31.02 13.42
N VAL A 244 17.96 -30.09 13.69
CA VAL A 244 18.64 -29.28 12.66
C VAL A 244 20.14 -29.57 12.68
N VAL A 245 20.71 -29.78 11.51
CA VAL A 245 22.18 -29.90 11.33
C VAL A 245 22.65 -28.92 10.24
N PRO A 246 23.90 -28.43 10.32
CA PRO A 246 24.47 -27.70 9.19
C PRO A 246 24.42 -28.54 7.91
N THR A 247 24.00 -27.95 6.79
CA THR A 247 23.90 -28.68 5.51
C THR A 247 25.19 -29.35 5.09
N ALA A 248 26.35 -28.72 5.42
CA ALA A 248 27.68 -29.26 5.17
C ALA A 248 27.96 -30.58 5.92
N ALA A 249 27.25 -30.90 7.00
CA ALA A 249 27.42 -32.14 7.74
C ALA A 249 26.68 -33.33 7.09
N VAL A 250 25.74 -33.06 6.17
CA VAL A 250 24.99 -34.11 5.49
C VAL A 250 25.78 -34.64 4.32
N GLN A 251 26.07 -35.94 4.36
CA GLN A 251 26.81 -36.65 3.34
C GLN A 251 25.91 -37.63 2.59
N SER A 252 26.20 -37.84 1.30
CA SER A 252 25.53 -38.84 0.46
C SER A 252 26.43 -39.98 0.14
N GLY A 253 26.02 -41.20 0.40
CA GLY A 253 26.77 -42.42 0.12
C GLY A 253 25.94 -43.47 -0.60
N VAL A 254 26.56 -44.60 -0.91
CA VAL A 254 25.91 -45.71 -1.63
C VAL A 254 24.67 -46.27 -0.87
N SER A 255 24.70 -46.18 0.46
CA SER A 255 23.63 -46.67 1.32
C SER A 255 22.60 -45.59 1.68
N GLY A 256 22.64 -44.38 1.06
CA GLY A 256 21.76 -43.25 1.34
C GLY A 256 22.46 -42.07 2.02
N THR A 257 21.66 -41.18 2.59
CA THR A 257 22.17 -39.98 3.29
C THR A 257 22.52 -40.31 4.74
N PHE A 258 23.66 -39.78 5.20
CA PHE A 258 24.17 -40.00 6.55
C PHE A 258 24.90 -38.77 7.08
N VAL A 259 25.14 -38.75 8.38
CA VAL A 259 26.00 -37.77 9.05
C VAL A 259 27.05 -38.53 9.88
N TRP A 260 28.24 -37.93 10.00
CA TRP A 260 29.26 -38.43 10.93
C TRP A 260 29.01 -37.84 12.32
N VAL A 261 28.72 -38.71 13.28
CA VAL A 261 28.52 -38.36 14.69
C VAL A 261 29.74 -38.74 15.50
N ILE A 262 30.20 -37.84 16.35
CA ILE A 262 31.31 -38.10 17.25
C ILE A 262 30.78 -38.74 18.52
N ARG A 263 31.26 -39.96 18.84
CA ARG A 263 30.96 -40.67 20.08
C ARG A 263 32.23 -41.02 20.82
N LYS A 264 32.12 -41.32 22.12
CA LYS A 264 33.22 -41.86 22.89
C LYS A 264 33.34 -43.35 22.59
N GLY A 265 34.48 -43.78 22.09
CA GLY A 265 34.82 -45.19 21.89
C GLY A 265 35.04 -45.95 23.23
N SER A 266 35.33 -47.24 23.15
CA SER A 266 35.61 -48.09 24.30
C SER A 266 36.76 -47.63 25.17
N ASP A 267 37.73 -46.95 24.54
CA ASP A 267 38.94 -46.40 25.19
C ASP A 267 38.74 -44.94 25.68
N GLY A 268 37.51 -44.41 25.66
CA GLY A 268 37.18 -43.06 26.07
C GLY A 268 37.62 -41.97 25.06
N LYS A 269 38.24 -42.35 23.94
CA LYS A 269 38.68 -41.44 22.88
C LYS A 269 37.51 -41.16 21.90
N PRO A 270 37.46 -39.96 21.26
CA PRO A 270 36.41 -39.63 20.28
C PRO A 270 36.60 -40.47 19.00
N VAL A 271 35.53 -41.12 18.56
CA VAL A 271 35.47 -41.90 17.31
C VAL A 271 34.33 -41.37 16.43
N ALA A 272 34.55 -41.41 15.12
CA ALA A 272 33.51 -41.07 14.13
C ALA A 272 32.63 -42.30 13.85
N GLN A 273 31.34 -42.16 14.03
CA GLN A 273 30.33 -43.17 13.69
C GLN A 273 29.42 -42.67 12.60
N MET A 274 29.31 -43.42 11.52
CA MET A 274 28.34 -43.15 10.46
C MET A 274 26.91 -43.40 10.96
N GLN A 275 26.05 -42.40 10.93
CA GLN A 275 24.66 -42.54 11.30
C GLN A 275 23.76 -42.19 10.13
N PRO A 276 22.95 -43.12 9.61
CA PRO A 276 21.95 -42.83 8.59
C PRO A 276 20.97 -41.79 9.06
N VAL A 277 20.59 -40.86 8.16
CA VAL A 277 19.61 -39.81 8.43
C VAL A 277 18.59 -39.74 7.32
N LYS A 278 17.36 -39.35 7.70
CA LYS A 278 16.33 -38.98 6.74
C LYS A 278 16.29 -37.46 6.67
N VAL A 279 16.67 -36.94 5.52
CA VAL A 279 16.74 -35.51 5.26
C VAL A 279 15.33 -35.00 4.98
N GLY A 280 14.91 -33.97 5.70
CA GLY A 280 13.72 -33.18 5.45
C GLY A 280 14.01 -31.94 4.59
N MET A 281 13.46 -30.81 4.98
CA MET A 281 13.65 -29.54 4.25
C MET A 281 14.99 -28.88 4.63
N ALA A 282 15.67 -28.34 3.63
CA ALA A 282 16.84 -27.51 3.85
C ALA A 282 16.44 -26.02 3.84
N GLU A 283 16.95 -25.25 4.81
CA GLU A 283 16.72 -23.83 4.94
C GLU A 283 18.06 -23.10 5.12
N GLY A 284 18.48 -22.38 4.10
CA GLY A 284 19.77 -21.67 4.09
C GLY A 284 20.96 -22.62 4.32
N GLN A 285 21.71 -22.40 5.40
CA GLN A 285 22.87 -23.22 5.77
C GLN A 285 22.52 -24.43 6.66
N ASN A 286 21.26 -24.61 6.98
CA ASN A 286 20.78 -25.67 7.88
C ASN A 286 19.84 -26.62 7.14
N THR A 287 19.89 -27.89 7.54
CA THR A 287 19.02 -28.96 7.04
C THR A 287 18.25 -29.58 8.22
N ILE A 288 16.95 -29.68 8.09
CA ILE A 288 16.08 -30.36 9.03
C ILE A 288 16.20 -31.86 8.77
N LEU A 289 16.36 -32.65 9.85
CA LEU A 289 16.35 -34.10 9.78
C LEU A 289 15.02 -34.61 10.32
N ASP A 290 14.30 -35.42 9.52
CA ASP A 290 13.09 -36.13 9.97
C ASP A 290 13.45 -37.30 10.91
N SER A 291 14.65 -37.87 10.74
CA SER A 291 15.22 -38.84 11.65
C SER A 291 16.75 -38.79 11.59
N GLY A 292 17.40 -38.96 12.74
CA GLY A 292 18.87 -38.84 12.79
C GLY A 292 19.46 -38.98 14.20
N PRO A 293 20.56 -38.33 14.49
CA PRO A 293 21.21 -38.38 15.79
C PRO A 293 20.37 -37.77 16.90
N ALA A 294 20.70 -38.06 18.15
CA ALA A 294 20.04 -37.43 19.29
C ALA A 294 20.33 -35.91 19.30
N ALA A 295 19.39 -35.11 19.82
CA ALA A 295 19.63 -33.67 19.99
C ALA A 295 20.88 -33.41 20.85
N GLY A 296 21.71 -32.47 20.41
CA GLY A 296 22.98 -32.17 21.08
C GLY A 296 24.18 -33.07 20.68
N ALA A 297 23.99 -34.04 19.78
CA ALA A 297 25.06 -34.83 19.24
C ALA A 297 26.05 -33.94 18.42
N GLN A 298 27.34 -34.19 18.56
CA GLN A 298 28.35 -33.49 17.77
C GLN A 298 28.45 -34.14 16.39
N VAL A 299 28.28 -33.33 15.33
CA VAL A 299 28.38 -33.77 13.93
C VAL A 299 29.62 -33.15 13.27
N VAL A 300 30.23 -33.91 12.36
CA VAL A 300 31.40 -33.46 11.61
C VAL A 300 30.95 -32.58 10.43
N ILE A 301 31.50 -31.38 10.33
CA ILE A 301 31.25 -30.43 9.24
C ILE A 301 32.37 -30.45 8.22
N ASP A 302 33.63 -30.48 8.70
CA ASP A 302 34.83 -30.46 7.88
C ASP A 302 35.61 -31.78 7.99
N GLY A 303 36.21 -32.22 6.90
CA GLY A 303 37.06 -33.44 6.88
C GLY A 303 36.25 -34.75 6.79
N ALA A 304 34.95 -34.66 6.54
CA ALA A 304 34.05 -35.83 6.44
C ALA A 304 34.48 -36.83 5.34
N ASP A 305 35.12 -36.36 4.26
CA ASP A 305 35.53 -37.20 3.11
C ASP A 305 36.67 -38.18 3.45
N ARG A 306 37.38 -37.97 4.55
CA ARG A 306 38.52 -38.76 4.97
C ARG A 306 38.23 -39.73 6.10
N LEU A 307 36.97 -39.71 6.59
CA LEU A 307 36.57 -40.53 7.73
C LEU A 307 36.15 -41.92 7.31
N GLN A 308 36.59 -42.89 8.13
CA GLN A 308 36.11 -44.27 8.08
C GLN A 308 35.33 -44.61 9.35
N PRO A 309 34.40 -45.58 9.29
CA PRO A 309 33.68 -46.02 10.46
C PRO A 309 34.59 -46.42 11.60
N GLU A 310 34.30 -45.96 12.83
CA GLU A 310 35.07 -46.22 14.07
C GLU A 310 36.48 -45.64 14.08
N GLN A 311 36.82 -44.73 13.18
CA GLN A 311 38.11 -44.05 13.16
C GLN A 311 38.24 -43.07 14.32
N LEU A 312 39.39 -43.09 14.99
CA LEU A 312 39.76 -42.09 16.00
C LEU A 312 39.87 -40.72 15.35
N VAL A 313 39.24 -39.73 15.94
CA VAL A 313 39.21 -38.36 15.42
C VAL A 313 39.71 -37.37 16.47
N GLU A 314 40.43 -36.35 16.02
CA GLU A 314 40.77 -35.22 16.83
C GLU A 314 39.80 -34.09 16.58
N VAL A 315 39.05 -33.70 17.62
CA VAL A 315 38.03 -32.67 17.51
C VAL A 315 38.66 -31.31 17.65
N SER A 316 38.81 -30.57 16.53
CA SER A 316 39.13 -29.16 16.59
C SER A 316 37.86 -28.34 16.72
N ALA A 317 37.86 -27.36 17.63
CA ALA A 317 36.73 -26.45 17.78
C ALA A 317 36.47 -25.71 16.45
N PRO A 318 35.16 -25.46 16.09
CA PRO A 318 34.87 -24.74 14.87
C PRO A 318 35.57 -23.36 14.91
N ARG A 319 36.35 -23.05 13.88
CA ARG A 319 36.86 -21.69 13.67
C ARG A 319 35.66 -20.77 13.56
N ARG A 320 35.39 -19.99 14.59
CA ARG A 320 34.44 -18.86 14.50
C ARG A 320 34.97 -17.97 13.39
N GLN A 321 34.30 -17.97 12.26
CA GLN A 321 34.50 -16.95 11.24
C GLN A 321 34.34 -15.61 11.90
N GLY A 322 35.41 -14.80 11.87
CA GLY A 322 35.56 -13.59 12.62
C GLY A 322 34.41 -12.63 12.38
N ARG A 323 33.73 -12.32 13.47
CA ARG A 323 33.06 -11.06 13.62
C ARG A 323 34.12 -10.00 13.39
N ASN A 324 34.01 -9.22 12.31
CA ASN A 324 34.84 -8.04 12.06
C ASN A 324 34.95 -7.24 13.36
N GLN A 325 36.07 -7.34 14.05
CA GLN A 325 36.45 -6.40 15.09
C GLN A 325 36.77 -5.09 14.38
N ALA A 326 36.01 -4.08 14.67
CA ALA A 326 36.40 -2.69 14.46
C ALA A 326 37.79 -2.46 15.10
N PRO A 327 38.66 -1.64 14.48
CA PRO A 327 39.94 -1.31 15.09
C PRO A 327 39.71 -0.59 16.42
N ALA A 328 40.27 -1.14 17.49
CA ALA A 328 40.36 -0.47 18.78
C ALA A 328 41.19 0.80 18.61
N GLU A 329 40.61 1.92 18.96
CA GLU A 329 41.30 3.17 19.23
C GLU A 329 42.37 2.90 20.31
N ALA A 330 43.63 3.06 19.94
CA ALA A 330 44.73 3.23 20.90
C ALA A 330 44.78 4.71 21.25
N GLY A 331 44.46 5.02 22.50
CA GLY A 331 44.55 6.35 23.09
C GLY A 331 45.96 6.84 23.22
N ASP A 332 46.07 8.10 23.05
CA ASP A 332 46.84 9.21 23.63
C ASP A 332 47.89 8.88 24.71
N PRO A 333 48.90 9.72 25.07
CA PRO A 333 48.98 11.18 24.90
C PRO A 333 50.38 11.73 24.58
N SER A 334 50.50 12.95 24.05
CA SER A 334 51.40 13.95 24.60
C SER A 334 51.34 15.32 23.91
N VAL A 335 51.13 16.27 24.74
CA VAL A 335 51.29 17.71 24.71
C VAL A 335 52.60 18.16 24.03
N SER A 336 52.58 19.20 23.15
CA SER A 336 53.46 20.38 23.28
C SER A 336 53.19 21.47 22.21
N ALA A 337 52.77 22.60 22.70
CA ALA A 337 53.27 23.96 22.44
C ALA A 337 53.39 24.54 21.03
N VAL A 338 52.66 25.64 20.89
CA VAL A 338 52.78 26.76 19.96
C VAL A 338 54.20 27.36 19.91
N PRO A 339 54.66 27.97 18.79
CA PRO A 339 54.54 29.45 18.78
C PRO A 339 54.11 30.08 17.43
N SER A 340 53.51 31.25 17.59
CA SER A 340 53.19 32.29 16.65
C SER A 340 54.38 32.87 15.90
N ASN A 341 54.16 33.29 14.61
CA ASN A 341 54.62 34.55 14.01
C ASN A 341 54.08 34.62 12.59
N GLY A 342 53.39 35.62 12.11
CA GLY A 342 53.72 37.03 12.06
C GLY A 342 54.25 37.40 10.66
N GLY A 343 53.50 38.18 9.89
CA GLY A 343 54.02 38.77 8.68
C GLY A 343 53.00 38.92 7.55
N LYS A 344 52.19 39.93 7.57
CA LYS A 344 52.13 41.13 6.68
C LYS A 344 52.72 40.95 5.25
N ASN A 345 51.94 41.10 4.14
CA ASN A 345 51.84 42.35 3.42
C ASN A 345 51.16 42.20 2.07
N ARG A 346 50.21 43.08 1.78
CA ARG A 346 50.01 43.97 0.67
C ARG A 346 49.98 43.44 -0.79
N GLY A 347 48.93 43.85 -1.46
CA GLY A 347 48.97 44.51 -2.75
C GLY A 347 47.88 44.09 -3.70
N SER A 348 46.78 44.80 -3.74
CA SER A 348 46.37 45.74 -4.79
C SER A 348 46.34 45.14 -6.19
N SER A 349 45.20 45.07 -6.81
CA SER A 349 44.69 46.00 -7.82
C SER A 349 43.52 45.44 -8.61
N LYS A 350 42.43 46.17 -8.57
CA LYS A 350 41.41 46.28 -9.63
C LYS A 350 42.04 47.10 -10.76
N PRO A 351 41.53 47.26 -12.01
CA PRO A 351 40.15 47.28 -12.43
C PRO A 351 39.83 46.80 -13.87
N ALA A 352 38.59 47.00 -14.24
CA ALA A 352 38.02 47.39 -15.55
C ALA A 352 37.43 46.28 -16.45
N GLY A 353 36.09 46.33 -16.59
CA GLY A 353 35.41 45.98 -17.82
C GLY A 353 35.68 46.99 -18.94
N PRO A 354 34.92 47.12 -20.02
CA PRO A 354 33.56 46.66 -20.35
C PRO A 354 33.43 46.11 -21.79
N ASP A 355 32.22 45.92 -22.19
CA ASP A 355 31.60 46.17 -23.52
C ASP A 355 31.14 44.96 -24.33
N GLN A 356 29.86 44.89 -24.50
CA GLN A 356 28.92 45.32 -25.55
C GLN A 356 28.79 44.41 -26.78
N ARG A 357 27.51 44.21 -27.08
CA ARG A 357 26.85 43.93 -28.39
C ARG A 357 26.83 42.46 -28.83
N GLY A 358 25.78 41.97 -29.38
CA GLY A 358 24.49 42.45 -29.85
C GLY A 358 23.83 41.37 -30.68
N ALA A 359 22.56 41.49 -30.71
CA ALA A 359 21.64 41.17 -31.81
C ALA A 359 21.64 39.78 -32.46
N GLN A 360 20.65 38.99 -32.31
CA GLN A 360 19.45 38.88 -33.17
C GLN A 360 18.40 38.08 -32.46
#